data_86e14191ed64c80de39ca90d701fa98d
#
_entry.id   86e14191ed64c80de39ca90d701fa98d
#
_cell.length_a   1.000
_cell.length_b   1.000
_cell.length_c   1.000
_cell.angle_alpha   90.00
_cell.angle_beta   90.00
_cell.angle_gamma   90.00
#
_symmetry.space_group_name_H-M   'P 1'
#
loop_
_entity.id
_entity.type
_entity.pdbx_description
1 polymer ?
#
loop_
_entity_poly.entity_id
_entity_poly.type
_entity_poly.pdbx_seq_one_letter_code
_entity_poly.pdbx_strand_id
1 'polypeptide(L)'
;MGWTSYHAKYYDRRGQIDRKRECDAYWLEGLNAGHFAVVKSAMVGSTYYAAIRPLMRRTGKDDLFEPIPEEEQKTHAVVFLTLSNNKTYYNFSYKDMDESVAPAANECPVGILKCLSDTENATALAWRKSCMEHAKEANRRQKSRKILNGLPAFSWIRFQSDDDYGGGTIHKGDTITLQKRSAGSRTIWSDGHYRWPVKLIPTDFTV
;
A
#
# COMPACT_ATOMS: atom_id res chain seq x y z
N MET A 1 -7.92 14.62 -11.88
CA MET A 1 -8.08 14.50 -10.40
C MET A 1 -7.73 15.80 -9.75
N GLY A 2 -8.56 16.26 -8.81
CA GLY A 2 -8.32 17.44 -7.99
C GLY A 2 -8.04 17.04 -6.53
N TRP A 3 -7.33 17.90 -5.82
CA TRP A 3 -7.22 17.82 -4.37
C TRP A 3 -8.43 18.51 -3.74
N THR A 4 -9.02 17.85 -2.75
CA THR A 4 -10.15 18.38 -1.99
C THR A 4 -9.77 18.47 -0.52
N SER A 5 -10.10 19.58 0.13
CA SER A 5 -9.87 19.79 1.55
C SER A 5 -11.14 19.55 2.34
N TYR A 6 -11.03 18.83 3.44
CA TYR A 6 -12.13 18.55 4.36
C TYR A 6 -11.77 18.93 5.79
N HIS A 7 -12.76 19.40 6.55
CA HIS A 7 -12.67 19.41 8.00
C HIS A 7 -12.75 17.97 8.51
N ALA A 8 -11.76 17.57 9.29
CA ALA A 8 -11.75 16.25 9.88
C ALA A 8 -12.89 16.14 10.91
N LYS A 9 -13.63 15.02 10.85
CA LYS A 9 -14.70 14.66 11.79
C LYS A 9 -14.25 13.63 12.80
N TYR A 10 -13.23 12.82 12.45
CA TYR A 10 -12.80 11.68 13.23
C TYR A 10 -11.36 11.82 13.68
N TYR A 11 -11.15 11.55 14.98
CA TYR A 11 -9.85 11.65 15.62
C TYR A 11 -9.56 10.34 16.38
N ASP A 12 -8.30 9.94 16.37
CA ASP A 12 -7.83 8.81 17.15
C ASP A 12 -7.74 9.16 18.65
N ARG A 13 -7.36 8.17 19.48
CA ARG A 13 -7.21 8.35 20.94
C ARG A 13 -6.14 9.38 21.33
N ARG A 14 -5.26 9.77 20.40
CA ARG A 14 -4.19 10.77 20.60
C ARG A 14 -4.60 12.15 20.07
N GLY A 15 -5.84 12.31 19.61
CA GLY A 15 -6.32 13.55 18.99
C GLY A 15 -5.72 13.84 17.62
N GLN A 16 -5.20 12.81 16.93
CA GLN A 16 -4.76 12.92 15.56
C GLN A 16 -5.89 12.50 14.61
N ILE A 17 -5.92 13.08 13.41
CA ILE A 17 -6.94 12.75 12.41
C ILE A 17 -6.87 11.25 12.07
N ASP A 18 -7.98 10.55 12.28
CA ASP A 18 -8.17 9.16 11.84
C ASP A 18 -8.49 9.14 10.35
N ARG A 19 -7.45 9.21 9.53
CA ARG A 19 -7.55 9.27 8.07
C ARG A 19 -8.29 8.08 7.48
N LYS A 20 -8.12 6.89 8.06
CA LYS A 20 -8.83 5.71 7.58
C LYS A 20 -10.32 5.88 7.73
N ARG A 21 -10.77 6.28 8.90
CA ARG A 21 -12.18 6.50 9.21
C ARG A 21 -12.78 7.64 8.38
N GLU A 22 -12.01 8.70 8.16
CA GLU A 22 -12.43 9.80 7.28
C GLU A 22 -12.68 9.32 5.84
N CYS A 23 -11.78 8.49 5.30
CA CYS A 23 -11.95 7.93 3.97
C CYS A 23 -13.10 6.89 3.91
N ASP A 24 -13.28 6.07 4.94
CA ASP A 24 -14.42 5.16 5.04
C ASP A 24 -15.74 5.95 5.08
N ALA A 25 -15.80 7.04 5.85
CA ALA A 25 -16.97 7.91 5.98
C ALA A 25 -17.36 8.58 4.66
N TYR A 26 -16.40 8.89 3.80
CA TYR A 26 -16.69 9.40 2.46
C TYR A 26 -17.65 8.48 1.69
N TRP A 27 -17.50 7.16 1.82
CA TRP A 27 -18.32 6.16 1.15
C TRP A 27 -19.62 5.84 1.88
N LEU A 28 -19.63 6.00 3.20
CA LEU A 28 -20.69 5.48 4.06
C LEU A 28 -21.64 6.57 4.57
N GLU A 29 -21.26 7.84 4.46
CA GLU A 29 -21.99 8.95 5.08
C GLU A 29 -22.37 10.05 4.07
N GLY A 30 -23.19 10.98 4.53
CA GLY A 30 -23.62 12.13 3.74
C GLY A 30 -24.41 11.72 2.50
N LEU A 31 -24.08 12.30 1.35
CA LEU A 31 -24.73 12.01 0.07
C LEU A 31 -24.50 10.59 -0.43
N ASN A 32 -23.50 9.91 0.08
CA ASN A 32 -23.18 8.53 -0.30
C ASN A 32 -23.80 7.48 0.63
N ALA A 33 -24.51 7.92 1.68
CA ALA A 33 -25.11 7.01 2.65
C ALA A 33 -26.05 6.00 1.97
N GLY A 34 -25.77 4.70 2.16
CA GLY A 34 -26.53 3.61 1.54
C GLY A 34 -26.22 3.33 0.07
N HIS A 35 -25.36 4.13 -0.59
CA HIS A 35 -25.03 3.91 -1.99
C HIS A 35 -23.86 2.94 -2.19
N PHE A 36 -23.02 2.76 -1.17
CA PHE A 36 -21.81 1.93 -1.24
C PHE A 36 -21.64 1.07 0.00
N ALA A 37 -20.94 -0.03 -0.16
CA ALA A 37 -20.41 -0.83 0.93
C ALA A 37 -18.86 -0.81 0.88
N VAL A 38 -18.23 -0.53 2.01
CA VAL A 38 -16.79 -0.72 2.19
C VAL A 38 -16.54 -2.15 2.61
N VAL A 39 -16.18 -3.01 1.66
CA VAL A 39 -15.93 -4.44 1.90
C VAL A 39 -14.68 -4.63 2.75
N LYS A 40 -13.63 -3.88 2.44
CA LYS A 40 -12.38 -3.86 3.18
C LYS A 40 -11.59 -2.61 2.88
N SER A 41 -10.93 -2.04 3.89
CA SER A 41 -10.08 -0.86 3.72
C SER A 41 -8.83 -0.90 4.59
N ALA A 42 -7.80 -0.17 4.18
CA ALA A 42 -6.55 -0.01 4.93
C ALA A 42 -5.83 1.29 4.56
N MET A 43 -5.01 1.78 5.50
CA MET A 43 -4.00 2.81 5.24
C MET A 43 -2.63 2.16 5.10
N VAL A 44 -1.88 2.57 4.07
CA VAL A 44 -0.45 2.27 3.92
C VAL A 44 0.28 3.60 3.75
N GLY A 45 0.98 4.02 4.78
CA GLY A 45 1.52 5.37 4.84
C GLY A 45 0.42 6.43 4.77
N SER A 46 0.48 7.29 3.75
CA SER A 46 -0.55 8.31 3.47
C SER A 46 -1.56 7.88 2.41
N THR A 47 -1.53 6.63 1.97
CA THR A 47 -2.43 6.12 0.93
C THR A 47 -3.50 5.23 1.56
N TYR A 48 -4.76 5.56 1.29
CA TYR A 48 -5.91 4.72 1.61
C TYR A 48 -6.21 3.81 0.43
N TYR A 49 -6.41 2.54 0.72
CA TYR A 49 -6.86 1.52 -0.23
C TYR A 49 -8.17 0.92 0.27
N ALA A 50 -9.12 0.72 -0.63
CA ALA A 50 -10.36 0.03 -0.28
C ALA A 50 -10.89 -0.81 -1.44
N ALA A 51 -11.63 -1.86 -1.07
CA ALA A 51 -12.53 -2.60 -1.92
C ALA A 51 -13.93 -2.05 -1.67
N ILE A 52 -14.49 -1.36 -2.64
CA ILE A 52 -15.78 -0.68 -2.57
C ILE A 52 -16.76 -1.38 -3.48
N ARG A 53 -17.98 -1.61 -2.98
CA ARG A 53 -19.09 -2.20 -3.73
C ARG A 53 -20.21 -1.18 -3.86
N PRO A 54 -20.53 -0.69 -5.09
CA PRO A 54 -21.75 0.08 -5.33
C PRO A 54 -22.99 -0.77 -5.05
N LEU A 55 -23.93 -0.21 -4.29
CA LEU A 55 -25.22 -0.82 -3.98
C LEU A 55 -26.35 -0.18 -4.77
N MET A 56 -26.12 1.03 -5.27
CA MET A 56 -27.07 1.83 -6.02
C MET A 56 -26.44 2.28 -7.32
N ARG A 57 -27.21 2.36 -8.39
CA ARG A 57 -26.83 2.97 -9.66
C ARG A 57 -27.74 4.14 -10.00
N ARG A 58 -27.20 5.15 -10.66
CA ARG A 58 -27.96 6.30 -11.12
C ARG A 58 -28.80 5.92 -12.33
N THR A 59 -30.09 6.25 -12.32
CA THR A 59 -31.03 6.05 -13.41
C THR A 59 -31.34 7.38 -14.11
N GLY A 60 -30.98 7.47 -15.39
CA GLY A 60 -31.39 8.60 -16.23
C GLY A 60 -30.83 9.97 -15.83
N LYS A 61 -31.58 11.07 -16.15
CA LYS A 61 -31.14 12.46 -15.97
C LYS A 61 -31.50 13.07 -14.61
N ASP A 62 -32.35 12.44 -13.83
CA ASP A 62 -33.01 13.09 -12.68
C ASP A 62 -32.39 12.75 -11.32
N ASP A 63 -31.10 12.44 -11.25
CA ASP A 63 -30.40 12.08 -10.00
C ASP A 63 -31.10 11.01 -9.14
N LEU A 64 -31.96 10.22 -9.75
CA LEU A 64 -32.61 9.09 -9.12
C LEU A 64 -31.65 7.90 -9.06
N PHE A 65 -31.70 7.17 -7.96
CA PHE A 65 -30.90 5.98 -7.75
C PHE A 65 -31.79 4.76 -7.57
N GLU A 66 -31.39 3.65 -8.16
CA GLU A 66 -32.03 2.35 -7.97
C GLU A 66 -31.04 1.33 -7.42
N PRO A 67 -31.51 0.35 -6.64
CA PRO A 67 -30.65 -0.74 -6.15
C PRO A 67 -30.05 -1.53 -7.31
N ILE A 68 -28.77 -1.86 -7.20
CA ILE A 68 -28.11 -2.81 -8.09
C ILE A 68 -28.43 -4.22 -7.58
N PRO A 69 -29.01 -5.13 -8.42
CA PRO A 69 -29.20 -6.53 -8.04
C PRO A 69 -27.91 -7.16 -7.51
N GLU A 70 -28.01 -8.02 -6.52
CA GLU A 70 -26.84 -8.56 -5.81
C GLU A 70 -25.86 -9.28 -6.76
N GLU A 71 -26.40 -9.98 -7.76
CA GLU A 71 -25.66 -10.68 -8.81
C GLU A 71 -24.90 -9.75 -9.78
N GLU A 72 -25.33 -8.49 -9.90
CA GLU A 72 -24.68 -7.47 -10.74
C GLU A 72 -23.66 -6.63 -9.96
N GLN A 73 -23.67 -6.70 -8.61
CA GLN A 73 -22.79 -5.90 -7.79
C GLN A 73 -21.34 -6.32 -7.96
N LYS A 74 -20.50 -5.40 -8.40
CA LYS A 74 -19.05 -5.61 -8.54
C LYS A 74 -18.28 -4.81 -7.49
N THR A 75 -17.26 -5.44 -6.94
CA THR A 75 -16.37 -4.77 -5.98
C THR A 75 -15.15 -4.23 -6.70
N HIS A 76 -14.93 -2.94 -6.60
CA HIS A 76 -13.87 -2.18 -7.27
C HIS A 76 -12.80 -1.73 -6.29
N ALA A 77 -11.58 -1.56 -6.79
CA ALA A 77 -10.51 -0.95 -6.00
C ALA A 77 -10.59 0.58 -6.07
N VAL A 78 -10.46 1.22 -4.93
CA VAL A 78 -10.28 2.68 -4.86
C VAL A 78 -9.01 3.01 -4.10
N VAL A 79 -8.37 4.11 -4.51
CA VAL A 79 -7.13 4.60 -3.93
C VAL A 79 -7.25 6.08 -3.65
N PHE A 80 -7.10 6.48 -2.38
CA PHE A 80 -7.00 7.86 -1.99
C PHE A 80 -5.57 8.17 -1.54
N LEU A 81 -4.99 9.22 -2.09
CA LEU A 81 -3.80 9.84 -1.53
C LEU A 81 -4.22 10.87 -0.50
N THR A 82 -3.81 10.73 0.73
CA THR A 82 -4.22 11.60 1.84
C THR A 82 -3.04 12.39 2.38
N LEU A 83 -3.24 13.68 2.64
CA LEU A 83 -2.31 14.54 3.34
C LEU A 83 -3.02 15.19 4.53
N SER A 84 -2.37 15.18 5.69
CA SER A 84 -2.86 15.92 6.85
C SER A 84 -2.05 17.21 6.98
N ASN A 85 -2.71 18.36 6.80
CA ASN A 85 -2.05 19.66 6.88
C ASN A 85 -1.95 20.14 8.33
N ASN A 86 -2.93 19.80 9.17
CA ASN A 86 -2.96 20.13 10.59
C ASN A 86 -3.96 19.23 11.33
N LYS A 87 -4.27 19.54 12.60
CA LYS A 87 -5.21 18.77 13.42
C LYS A 87 -6.67 18.85 12.98
N THR A 88 -7.03 19.78 12.13
CA THR A 88 -8.43 20.05 11.75
C THR A 88 -8.73 19.79 10.29
N TYR A 89 -7.72 19.69 9.43
CA TYR A 89 -7.88 19.50 8.00
C TYR A 89 -7.12 18.28 7.51
N TYR A 90 -7.70 17.64 6.51
CA TYR A 90 -6.95 16.74 5.63
C TYR A 90 -7.37 16.95 4.18
N ASN A 91 -6.47 16.63 3.27
CA ASN A 91 -6.71 16.67 1.84
C ASN A 91 -6.67 15.26 1.30
N PHE A 92 -7.48 14.97 0.29
CA PHE A 92 -7.34 13.74 -0.46
C PHE A 92 -7.50 13.94 -1.96
N SER A 93 -6.87 13.06 -2.74
CA SER A 93 -7.06 12.90 -4.17
C SER A 93 -7.52 11.46 -4.43
N TYR A 94 -8.63 11.33 -5.11
CA TYR A 94 -9.31 10.07 -5.37
C TYR A 94 -8.91 9.47 -6.72
N LYS A 95 -8.76 8.14 -6.75
CA LYS A 95 -8.62 7.32 -7.96
C LYS A 95 -9.52 6.11 -7.87
N ASP A 96 -10.33 5.90 -8.90
CA ASP A 96 -11.07 4.66 -9.14
C ASP A 96 -10.30 3.82 -10.16
N MET A 97 -10.09 2.57 -9.86
CA MET A 97 -9.28 1.66 -10.68
C MET A 97 -9.99 1.18 -11.93
N ASP A 98 -11.31 1.21 -11.95
CA ASP A 98 -12.10 0.80 -13.11
C ASP A 98 -12.30 1.93 -14.15
N GLU A 99 -11.94 3.15 -13.80
CA GLU A 99 -12.03 4.32 -14.69
C GLU A 99 -10.75 4.61 -15.49
N SER A 100 -9.93 3.64 -15.76
CA SER A 100 -8.72 3.77 -16.62
C SER A 100 -7.61 4.66 -16.08
N VAL A 101 -7.65 5.04 -14.82
CA VAL A 101 -6.62 5.91 -14.22
C VAL A 101 -5.55 5.05 -13.58
N ALA A 102 -4.37 4.97 -14.20
CA ALA A 102 -3.22 4.30 -13.61
C ALA A 102 -2.88 4.89 -12.24
N PRO A 103 -2.90 4.11 -11.17
CA PRO A 103 -2.54 4.60 -9.85
C PRO A 103 -1.03 4.78 -9.75
N ALA A 104 -0.62 5.82 -9.03
CA ALA A 104 0.78 6.02 -8.70
C ALA A 104 1.26 5.08 -7.57
N ALA A 105 0.34 4.45 -6.83
CA ALA A 105 0.64 3.65 -5.65
C ALA A 105 0.28 2.17 -5.88
N ASN A 106 1.23 1.27 -5.61
CA ASN A 106 1.12 -0.17 -5.80
C ASN A 106 1.33 -0.97 -4.50
N GLU A 107 1.12 -0.35 -3.35
CA GLU A 107 1.29 -0.96 -2.03
C GLU A 107 -0.04 -1.51 -1.46
N CYS A 108 -1.02 -1.77 -2.33
CA CYS A 108 -2.33 -2.26 -1.90
C CYS A 108 -2.20 -3.62 -1.17
N PRO A 109 -2.75 -3.73 0.05
CA PRO A 109 -2.73 -4.99 0.78
C PRO A 109 -3.40 -6.13 0.02
N VAL A 110 -2.76 -7.30 -0.03
CA VAL A 110 -3.27 -8.50 -0.71
C VAL A 110 -4.68 -8.87 -0.24
N GLY A 111 -4.99 -8.62 1.04
CA GLY A 111 -6.32 -8.88 1.57
C GLY A 111 -7.42 -7.99 0.96
N ILE A 112 -7.10 -6.81 0.43
CA ILE A 112 -8.03 -5.95 -0.32
C ILE A 112 -8.15 -6.48 -1.75
N LEU A 113 -7.02 -6.80 -2.41
CA LEU A 113 -7.01 -7.34 -3.77
C LEU A 113 -7.89 -8.59 -3.91
N LYS A 114 -7.92 -9.45 -2.88
CA LYS A 114 -8.74 -10.66 -2.84
C LYS A 114 -10.25 -10.41 -2.72
N CYS A 115 -10.66 -9.19 -2.40
CA CYS A 115 -12.07 -8.80 -2.30
C CYS A 115 -12.60 -8.21 -3.60
N LEU A 116 -11.74 -7.95 -4.58
CA LEU A 116 -12.12 -7.33 -5.83
C LEU A 116 -12.77 -8.34 -6.77
N SER A 117 -13.80 -7.89 -7.47
CA SER A 117 -14.42 -8.68 -8.56
C SER A 117 -13.47 -8.79 -9.75
N ASP A 118 -13.74 -9.77 -10.61
CA ASP A 118 -13.03 -9.90 -11.88
C ASP A 118 -13.30 -8.68 -12.76
N THR A 119 -12.31 -8.30 -13.55
CA THR A 119 -12.37 -7.16 -14.46
C THR A 119 -11.58 -7.46 -15.74
N GLU A 120 -12.05 -6.92 -16.86
CA GLU A 120 -11.34 -6.94 -18.15
C GLU A 120 -10.51 -5.66 -18.38
N ASN A 121 -10.58 -4.69 -17.46
CA ASN A 121 -9.84 -3.46 -17.57
C ASN A 121 -8.33 -3.71 -17.45
N ALA A 122 -7.61 -3.54 -18.55
CA ALA A 122 -6.17 -3.81 -18.64
C ALA A 122 -5.35 -3.00 -17.63
N THR A 123 -5.73 -1.76 -17.36
CA THR A 123 -5.05 -0.89 -16.39
C THR A 123 -5.22 -1.42 -14.97
N ALA A 124 -6.44 -1.83 -14.61
CA ALA A 124 -6.73 -2.41 -13.30
C ALA A 124 -5.98 -3.74 -13.12
N LEU A 125 -5.95 -4.61 -14.14
CA LEU A 125 -5.21 -5.87 -14.11
C LEU A 125 -3.69 -5.64 -13.95
N ALA A 126 -3.10 -4.71 -14.71
CA ALA A 126 -1.69 -4.36 -14.60
C ALA A 126 -1.35 -3.82 -13.19
N TRP A 127 -2.21 -2.97 -12.62
CA TRP A 127 -2.04 -2.48 -11.27
C TRP A 127 -2.15 -3.58 -10.22
N ARG A 128 -3.15 -4.47 -10.31
CA ARG A 128 -3.29 -5.62 -9.39
C ARG A 128 -2.05 -6.51 -9.42
N LYS A 129 -1.50 -6.75 -10.62
CA LYS A 129 -0.24 -7.50 -10.79
C LYS A 129 0.92 -6.80 -10.09
N SER A 130 1.09 -5.49 -10.33
CA SER A 130 2.13 -4.68 -9.68
C SER A 130 2.03 -4.70 -8.15
N CYS A 131 0.81 -4.61 -7.60
CA CYS A 131 0.60 -4.72 -6.15
C CYS A 131 0.99 -6.11 -5.60
N MET A 132 0.68 -7.17 -6.34
CA MET A 132 1.05 -8.53 -5.94
C MET A 132 2.56 -8.75 -5.97
N GLU A 133 3.25 -8.20 -6.97
CA GLU A 133 4.72 -8.26 -7.07
C GLU A 133 5.37 -7.48 -5.94
N HIS A 134 4.89 -6.26 -5.65
CA HIS A 134 5.34 -5.47 -4.51
C HIS A 134 5.17 -6.22 -3.17
N ALA A 135 4.01 -6.86 -2.97
CA ALA A 135 3.75 -7.62 -1.76
C ALA A 135 4.69 -8.84 -1.62
N LYS A 136 4.97 -9.55 -2.73
CA LYS A 136 5.94 -10.66 -2.74
C LYS A 136 7.33 -10.17 -2.36
N GLU A 137 7.77 -9.07 -2.94
CA GLU A 137 9.08 -8.50 -2.66
C GLU A 137 9.19 -8.01 -1.21
N ALA A 138 8.16 -7.33 -0.69
CA ALA A 138 8.11 -6.92 0.72
C ALA A 138 8.23 -8.14 1.68
N ASN A 139 7.57 -9.24 1.35
CA ASN A 139 7.66 -10.49 2.11
C ASN A 139 9.07 -11.11 2.04
N ARG A 140 9.73 -11.10 0.87
CA ARG A 140 11.12 -11.55 0.72
C ARG A 140 12.05 -10.74 1.61
N ARG A 141 11.97 -9.41 1.55
CA ARG A 141 12.76 -8.51 2.40
C ARG A 141 12.52 -8.74 3.89
N GLN A 142 11.28 -8.97 4.29
CA GLN A 142 10.95 -9.25 5.68
C GLN A 142 11.59 -10.57 6.16
N LYS A 143 11.57 -11.62 5.32
CA LYS A 143 12.22 -12.90 5.62
C LYS A 143 13.73 -12.71 5.75
N SER A 144 14.36 -12.07 4.77
CA SER A 144 15.80 -11.79 4.78
C SER A 144 16.22 -10.97 6.00
N ARG A 145 15.43 -9.95 6.35
CA ARG A 145 15.66 -9.16 7.57
C ARG A 145 15.65 -10.02 8.83
N LYS A 146 14.74 -10.99 8.93
CA LYS A 146 14.72 -11.91 10.07
C LYS A 146 15.98 -12.76 10.13
N ILE A 147 16.45 -13.29 8.99
CA ILE A 147 17.68 -14.06 8.89
C ILE A 147 18.86 -13.18 9.32
N LEU A 148 19.06 -12.05 8.68
CA LEU A 148 20.18 -11.14 8.97
C LEU A 148 20.21 -10.67 10.42
N ASN A 149 19.05 -10.37 11.01
CA ASN A 149 18.98 -9.97 12.42
C ASN A 149 19.29 -11.12 13.38
N GLY A 150 19.10 -12.36 12.99
CA GLY A 150 19.43 -13.55 13.77
C GLY A 150 20.90 -13.95 13.70
N LEU A 151 21.65 -13.48 12.69
CA LEU A 151 23.06 -13.79 12.55
C LEU A 151 23.91 -13.08 13.61
N PRO A 152 24.96 -13.72 14.13
CA PRO A 152 25.98 -13.07 14.97
C PRO A 152 26.66 -11.90 14.23
N ALA A 153 27.24 -10.96 14.97
CA ALA A 153 28.16 -9.98 14.38
C ALA A 153 29.35 -10.70 13.73
N PHE A 154 29.84 -10.13 12.64
CA PHE A 154 30.92 -10.70 11.81
C PHE A 154 30.59 -12.01 11.09
N SER A 155 29.32 -12.42 11.04
CA SER A 155 28.89 -13.45 10.08
C SER A 155 29.12 -12.96 8.66
N TRP A 156 29.32 -13.87 7.74
CA TRP A 156 29.42 -13.56 6.32
C TRP A 156 28.16 -14.02 5.59
N ILE A 157 27.84 -13.35 4.47
CA ILE A 157 26.84 -13.77 3.51
C ILE A 157 27.45 -13.79 2.12
N ARG A 158 27.00 -14.73 1.27
CA ARG A 158 27.39 -14.83 -0.12
C ARG A 158 26.20 -14.56 -1.02
N PHE A 159 26.35 -13.61 -1.95
CA PHE A 159 25.30 -13.23 -2.88
C PHE A 159 25.09 -14.31 -3.94
N GLN A 160 23.82 -14.61 -4.24
CA GLN A 160 23.42 -15.59 -5.23
C GLN A 160 23.02 -14.94 -6.57
N SER A 161 22.75 -13.65 -6.56
CA SER A 161 22.47 -12.81 -7.71
C SER A 161 23.12 -11.44 -7.53
N ASP A 162 23.21 -10.65 -8.59
CA ASP A 162 23.62 -9.26 -8.48
C ASP A 162 22.58 -8.48 -7.67
N ASP A 163 23.03 -7.56 -6.82
CA ASP A 163 22.17 -6.73 -5.97
C ASP A 163 22.63 -5.27 -6.02
N ASP A 164 21.69 -4.36 -6.27
CA ASP A 164 21.91 -2.93 -6.30
C ASP A 164 21.49 -2.31 -4.97
N TYR A 165 22.45 -1.74 -4.26
CA TYR A 165 22.24 -1.12 -2.96
C TYR A 165 22.19 0.42 -3.00
N GLY A 166 22.05 1.01 -4.20
CA GLY A 166 21.93 2.46 -4.39
C GLY A 166 23.23 3.27 -4.31
N GLY A 167 24.35 2.61 -4.07
CA GLY A 167 25.72 3.19 -4.08
C GLY A 167 26.66 2.41 -4.99
N GLY A 168 26.17 1.33 -5.61
CA GLY A 168 26.88 0.43 -6.49
C GLY A 168 26.19 -0.91 -6.59
N THR A 169 26.79 -1.84 -7.33
CA THR A 169 26.30 -3.20 -7.50
C THR A 169 27.23 -4.19 -6.82
N ILE A 170 26.67 -5.11 -6.07
CA ILE A 170 27.37 -6.27 -5.52
C ILE A 170 27.10 -7.43 -6.47
N HIS A 171 28.13 -8.12 -6.91
CA HIS A 171 27.98 -9.16 -7.90
C HIS A 171 27.72 -10.53 -7.30
N LYS A 172 27.07 -11.38 -8.07
CA LYS A 172 26.87 -12.78 -7.72
C LYS A 172 28.20 -13.45 -7.38
N GLY A 173 28.23 -14.13 -6.26
CA GLY A 173 29.42 -14.82 -5.75
C GLY A 173 30.24 -13.99 -4.74
N ASP A 174 30.03 -12.69 -4.69
CA ASP A 174 30.71 -11.84 -3.70
C ASP A 174 30.31 -12.25 -2.28
N THR A 175 31.27 -12.14 -1.39
CA THR A 175 31.08 -12.44 0.03
C THR A 175 31.32 -11.19 0.86
N ILE A 176 30.40 -10.88 1.74
CA ILE A 176 30.46 -9.71 2.62
C ILE A 176 30.36 -10.14 4.07
N THR A 177 31.23 -9.59 4.90
CA THR A 177 31.19 -9.77 6.36
C THR A 177 30.29 -8.70 6.98
N LEU A 178 29.31 -9.14 7.78
CA LEU A 178 28.32 -8.28 8.39
C LEU A 178 28.81 -7.66 9.68
N GLN A 179 28.70 -6.35 9.78
CA GLN A 179 28.83 -5.62 11.04
C GLN A 179 27.43 -5.20 11.50
N LYS A 180 26.98 -5.75 12.62
CA LYS A 180 25.69 -5.40 13.20
C LYS A 180 25.81 -4.06 13.92
N ARG A 181 25.08 -3.04 13.43
CA ARG A 181 24.97 -1.73 14.09
C ARG A 181 23.51 -1.46 14.42
N SER A 182 23.27 -0.99 15.63
CA SER A 182 21.96 -0.50 16.04
C SER A 182 22.01 1.04 15.99
N ALA A 183 21.09 1.65 15.21
CA ALA A 183 20.87 3.09 15.21
C ALA A 183 19.42 3.33 15.65
N GLY A 184 19.23 3.70 16.90
CA GLY A 184 17.89 3.80 17.49
C GLY A 184 17.17 2.46 17.45
N SER A 185 15.92 2.43 16.96
CA SER A 185 15.11 1.21 16.82
C SER A 185 15.43 0.35 15.58
N ARG A 186 16.44 0.71 14.77
CA ARG A 186 16.76 0.03 13.51
C ARG A 186 18.13 -0.62 13.56
N THR A 187 18.19 -1.91 13.22
CA THR A 187 19.46 -2.60 12.97
C THR A 187 19.90 -2.35 11.55
N ILE A 188 21.13 -1.86 11.39
CA ILE A 188 21.75 -1.62 10.09
C ILE A 188 22.89 -2.61 9.94
N TRP A 189 22.94 -3.31 8.82
CA TRP A 189 23.98 -4.24 8.46
C TRP A 189 25.00 -3.57 7.55
N SER A 190 26.27 -3.73 7.81
CA SER A 190 27.35 -3.10 7.05
C SER A 190 28.64 -3.90 7.24
N ASP A 191 29.45 -3.99 6.22
CA ASP A 191 30.81 -4.53 6.26
C ASP A 191 31.88 -3.45 6.36
N GLY A 192 31.48 -2.22 6.63
CA GLY A 192 32.36 -1.03 6.64
C GLY A 192 32.23 -0.21 5.35
N HIS A 193 31.89 -0.83 4.21
CA HIS A 193 31.70 -0.17 2.91
C HIS A 193 30.25 -0.10 2.51
N TYR A 194 29.44 -1.13 2.83
CA TYR A 194 28.06 -1.26 2.41
C TYR A 194 27.12 -1.04 3.59
N ARG A 195 26.04 -0.33 3.32
CA ARG A 195 25.02 -0.01 4.31
C ARG A 195 23.64 -0.22 3.69
N TRP A 196 22.88 -1.18 4.21
CA TRP A 196 21.55 -1.45 3.72
C TRP A 196 20.48 -0.79 4.61
N PRO A 197 19.85 0.29 4.15
CA PRO A 197 18.58 0.71 4.73
C PRO A 197 17.54 -0.38 4.53
N VAL A 198 16.48 -0.38 5.34
CA VAL A 198 15.42 -1.41 5.30
C VAL A 198 14.88 -1.67 3.89
N LYS A 199 14.89 -0.68 3.02
CA LYS A 199 14.42 -0.80 1.62
C LYS A 199 15.38 -1.55 0.70
N LEU A 200 16.64 -1.66 1.06
CA LEU A 200 17.72 -2.25 0.24
C LEU A 200 18.34 -3.49 0.91
N ILE A 201 17.59 -4.14 1.79
CA ILE A 201 18.08 -5.39 2.41
C ILE A 201 18.21 -6.47 1.33
N PRO A 202 19.39 -7.12 1.21
CA PRO A 202 19.58 -8.18 0.24
C PRO A 202 18.59 -9.33 0.46
N THR A 203 18.09 -9.90 -0.62
CA THR A 203 17.05 -10.94 -0.58
C THR A 203 17.50 -12.27 -1.16
N ASP A 204 18.64 -12.32 -1.83
CA ASP A 204 19.16 -13.51 -2.50
C ASP A 204 20.62 -13.78 -2.09
N PHE A 205 20.78 -14.45 -0.96
CA PHE A 205 22.08 -14.77 -0.37
C PHE A 205 22.05 -16.10 0.40
N THR A 206 23.22 -16.67 0.61
CA THR A 206 23.45 -17.80 1.55
C THR A 206 24.31 -17.34 2.71
N VAL A 207 24.23 -18.05 3.83
CA VAL A 207 25.01 -17.84 5.05
C VAL A 207 26.08 -18.91 5.14
#